data_d2c17c7a3ff3c48e836ea23033a7dfe0
#
_entry.id   d2c17c7a3ff3c48e836ea23033a7dfe0
#
_cell.length_a   1.000
_cell.length_b   1.000
_cell.length_c   1.000
_cell.angle_alpha   90.00
_cell.angle_beta   90.00
_cell.angle_gamma   90.00
#
_symmetry.space_group_name_H-M   'P 1'
#
loop_
_entity.id
_entity.type
_entity.pdbx_description
1 polymer ?
#
loop_
_entity_poly.entity_id
_entity_poly.type
_entity_poly.pdbx_seq_one_letter_code
_entity_poly.pdbx_strand_id
1 'polypeptide(L)'
;MKNRKSGDAGMKYDPAQVRIHEAYTVAIRDLGVHGEGIGSVDGFTIFVPGALPGETVTAEITLLKKSYAVGELLSIEWESPFRVVPKCPVYENCGGCQLSHLTYEGQLDMKYRRVKDVIERIAGESGDLVKPVLPAAHPFAYRNKMAVPAGLVKGEAALGCYRQGSHDIIPVSSCAIQKEENNRLLQFARRFIEKYGISVYDEKTRKGSLRHVMGRVGDDGKVMVVLVTASETLPEEKRWIEGIQKELPEVISLWHNIQPKPGNTILGAKIRHLWGRETLTASLCGLQFEVSPYSFFQVHKEQAEILYEKALAYADLQGGETVIDAYCGTGTISLCLAKKAKRVIGIEIVKSAIEDAKKNAKKNHMENTEFYAADAGKLMPQLYRQGLVPDVIVMDPVRAGCSEEVLKATAGMNPKRIVYVSCNPATFARDAKILKSEGYEIKEIQPVDMFPQTMHVETVALMIRGKSK
;
A
#
# COMPACT_ATOMS: atom_id res chain seq x y z
N MET A 1 -5.57 -59.49 -6.40
CA MET A 1 -6.44 -58.33 -6.66
C MET A 1 -5.57 -57.06 -6.64
N LYS A 2 -5.34 -56.47 -7.81
CA LYS A 2 -4.44 -55.31 -7.98
C LYS A 2 -5.22 -54.04 -7.78
N ASN A 3 -4.83 -53.22 -6.79
CA ASN A 3 -5.33 -51.89 -6.57
C ASN A 3 -4.92 -50.96 -7.74
N ARG A 4 -5.91 -50.47 -8.47
CA ARG A 4 -5.74 -49.37 -9.42
C ARG A 4 -5.60 -48.05 -8.65
N LYS A 5 -4.42 -47.45 -8.67
CA LYS A 5 -4.24 -46.04 -8.36
C LYS A 5 -4.84 -45.22 -9.52
N SER A 6 -5.86 -44.44 -9.25
CA SER A 6 -6.36 -43.41 -10.15
C SER A 6 -5.31 -42.30 -10.21
N GLY A 7 -4.50 -42.29 -11.27
CA GLY A 7 -3.60 -41.18 -11.57
C GLY A 7 -4.40 -40.00 -12.10
N ASP A 8 -4.32 -38.89 -11.42
CA ASP A 8 -4.73 -37.58 -11.93
C ASP A 8 -3.79 -37.23 -13.08
N ALA A 9 -4.26 -37.50 -14.32
CA ALA A 9 -3.51 -37.13 -15.51
C ALA A 9 -3.65 -35.65 -15.74
N GLY A 10 -2.78 -34.86 -15.12
CA GLY A 10 -2.61 -33.45 -15.49
C GLY A 10 -2.43 -33.36 -17.01
N MET A 11 -3.39 -32.75 -17.70
CA MET A 11 -3.29 -32.47 -19.13
C MET A 11 -1.97 -31.72 -19.37
N LYS A 12 -1.03 -32.36 -20.06
CA LYS A 12 0.17 -31.70 -20.59
C LYS A 12 -0.30 -30.80 -21.74
N TYR A 13 -0.42 -29.52 -21.48
CA TYR A 13 -0.67 -28.53 -22.51
C TYR A 13 0.52 -28.48 -23.47
N ASP A 14 0.25 -28.52 -24.77
CA ASP A 14 1.25 -28.35 -25.80
C ASP A 14 1.44 -26.84 -26.07
N PRO A 15 2.58 -26.21 -25.70
CA PRO A 15 2.85 -24.81 -26.00
C PRO A 15 3.01 -24.53 -27.49
N ALA A 16 2.97 -25.55 -28.34
CA ALA A 16 3.10 -25.41 -29.80
C ALA A 16 1.88 -24.72 -30.48
N GLN A 17 0.76 -24.52 -29.76
CA GLN A 17 -0.44 -23.89 -30.32
C GLN A 17 -0.45 -22.37 -30.22
N VAL A 18 0.35 -21.76 -29.33
CA VAL A 18 0.44 -20.30 -29.17
C VAL A 18 1.82 -19.82 -29.62
N ARG A 19 1.85 -18.86 -30.54
CA ARG A 19 3.09 -18.32 -31.14
C ARG A 19 3.25 -16.85 -30.88
N ILE A 20 4.49 -16.43 -30.69
CA ILE A 20 4.85 -15.02 -30.55
C ILE A 20 4.55 -14.26 -31.84
N HIS A 21 4.05 -13.03 -31.74
CA HIS A 21 3.60 -12.16 -32.84
C HIS A 21 2.38 -12.67 -33.64
N GLU A 22 1.69 -13.69 -33.15
CA GLU A 22 0.37 -14.06 -33.67
C GLU A 22 -0.74 -13.49 -32.78
N ALA A 23 -1.88 -13.14 -33.39
CA ALA A 23 -3.05 -12.62 -32.69
C ALA A 23 -4.08 -13.74 -32.43
N TYR A 24 -4.64 -13.72 -31.22
CA TYR A 24 -5.65 -14.70 -30.79
C TYR A 24 -6.85 -14.01 -30.16
N THR A 25 -8.01 -14.60 -30.37
CA THR A 25 -9.23 -14.23 -29.62
C THR A 25 -9.21 -14.88 -28.27
N VAL A 26 -9.32 -14.06 -27.21
CA VAL A 26 -9.22 -14.51 -25.81
C VAL A 26 -10.45 -14.05 -25.03
N ALA A 27 -11.19 -15.00 -24.47
CA ALA A 27 -12.25 -14.70 -23.49
C ALA A 27 -11.63 -14.51 -22.11
N ILE A 28 -11.81 -13.32 -21.54
CA ILE A 28 -11.24 -12.92 -20.25
C ILE A 28 -12.16 -13.35 -19.12
N ARG A 29 -11.63 -14.14 -18.17
CA ARG A 29 -12.40 -14.74 -17.07
C ARG A 29 -12.11 -14.12 -15.72
N ASP A 30 -10.90 -13.61 -15.52
CA ASP A 30 -10.45 -13.10 -14.21
C ASP A 30 -9.39 -12.01 -14.39
N LEU A 31 -8.92 -11.40 -13.29
CA LEU A 31 -7.80 -10.45 -13.26
C LEU A 31 -6.61 -11.04 -12.51
N GLY A 32 -5.42 -10.82 -13.06
CA GLY A 32 -4.15 -11.13 -12.43
C GLY A 32 -3.80 -10.17 -11.29
N VAL A 33 -2.70 -10.48 -10.61
CA VAL A 33 -2.25 -9.72 -9.43
C VAL A 33 -1.83 -8.28 -9.73
N HIS A 34 -1.54 -7.97 -10.99
CA HIS A 34 -1.19 -6.61 -11.45
C HIS A 34 -2.31 -5.95 -12.25
N GLY A 35 -3.51 -6.55 -12.33
CA GLY A 35 -4.67 -6.01 -13.05
C GLY A 35 -4.76 -6.41 -14.51
N GLU A 36 -3.92 -7.33 -14.99
CA GLU A 36 -4.03 -7.91 -16.32
C GLU A 36 -5.20 -8.89 -16.43
N GLY A 37 -5.95 -8.84 -17.53
CA GLY A 37 -6.99 -9.83 -17.81
C GLY A 37 -6.40 -11.22 -17.98
N ILE A 38 -7.06 -12.25 -17.44
CA ILE A 38 -6.66 -13.66 -17.55
C ILE A 38 -7.67 -14.39 -18.42
N GLY A 39 -7.18 -14.95 -19.51
CA GLY A 39 -7.94 -15.86 -20.38
C GLY A 39 -7.11 -17.07 -20.76
N SER A 40 -7.58 -17.80 -21.76
CA SER A 40 -6.82 -18.95 -22.32
C SER A 40 -7.15 -19.18 -23.79
N VAL A 41 -6.16 -19.69 -24.52
CA VAL A 41 -6.30 -20.25 -25.86
C VAL A 41 -5.96 -21.75 -25.77
N ASP A 42 -6.89 -22.61 -26.12
CA ASP A 42 -6.76 -24.09 -26.03
C ASP A 42 -6.24 -24.57 -24.68
N GLY A 43 -6.67 -23.87 -23.59
CA GLY A 43 -6.25 -24.17 -22.22
C GLY A 43 -4.91 -23.56 -21.79
N PHE A 44 -4.15 -22.95 -22.70
CA PHE A 44 -2.91 -22.23 -22.38
C PHE A 44 -3.22 -20.83 -21.86
N THR A 45 -2.69 -20.46 -20.68
CA THR A 45 -3.02 -19.19 -20.01
C THR A 45 -2.43 -17.99 -20.75
N ILE A 46 -3.27 -16.99 -21.03
CA ILE A 46 -2.88 -15.70 -21.62
C ILE A 46 -3.21 -14.57 -20.63
N PHE A 47 -2.21 -13.73 -20.34
CA PHE A 47 -2.39 -12.48 -19.61
C PHE A 47 -2.50 -11.33 -20.62
N VAL A 48 -3.56 -10.53 -20.52
CA VAL A 48 -3.81 -9.40 -21.42
C VAL A 48 -3.97 -8.13 -20.60
N PRO A 49 -2.90 -7.29 -20.47
CA PRO A 49 -3.01 -6.00 -19.80
C PRO A 49 -4.10 -5.14 -20.45
N GLY A 50 -4.91 -4.47 -19.60
CA GLY A 50 -5.99 -3.60 -20.04
C GLY A 50 -7.31 -4.31 -20.39
N ALA A 51 -7.35 -5.64 -20.45
CA ALA A 51 -8.58 -6.40 -20.65
C ALA A 51 -9.30 -6.70 -19.31
N LEU A 52 -10.64 -6.77 -19.32
CA LEU A 52 -11.49 -6.97 -18.14
C LEU A 52 -12.24 -8.30 -18.20
N PRO A 53 -12.58 -8.89 -17.04
CA PRO A 53 -13.46 -10.05 -16.98
C PRO A 53 -14.80 -9.81 -17.68
N GLY A 54 -15.25 -10.83 -18.44
CA GLY A 54 -16.45 -10.77 -19.25
C GLY A 54 -16.24 -10.21 -20.65
N GLU A 55 -15.01 -9.79 -20.99
CA GLU A 55 -14.66 -9.35 -22.34
C GLU A 55 -14.19 -10.51 -23.21
N THR A 56 -14.42 -10.37 -24.52
CA THR A 56 -13.74 -11.13 -25.56
C THR A 56 -12.86 -10.15 -26.33
N VAL A 57 -11.56 -10.44 -26.38
CA VAL A 57 -10.57 -9.51 -26.93
C VAL A 57 -9.70 -10.21 -27.96
N THR A 58 -9.17 -9.47 -28.92
CA THR A 58 -8.07 -9.90 -29.78
C THR A 58 -6.76 -9.38 -29.19
N ALA A 59 -5.82 -10.29 -28.92
CA ALA A 59 -4.51 -9.96 -28.35
C ALA A 59 -3.37 -10.58 -29.14
N GLU A 60 -2.34 -9.78 -29.48
CA GLU A 60 -1.09 -10.25 -30.10
C GLU A 60 -0.12 -10.72 -29.02
N ILE A 61 0.43 -11.92 -29.17
CA ILE A 61 1.37 -12.46 -28.20
C ILE A 61 2.72 -11.76 -28.29
N THR A 62 3.08 -11.04 -27.23
CA THR A 62 4.35 -10.30 -27.12
C THR A 62 5.40 -11.02 -26.27
N LEU A 63 4.97 -11.94 -25.39
CA LEU A 63 5.86 -12.74 -24.55
C LEU A 63 5.30 -14.16 -24.41
N LEU A 64 6.14 -15.16 -24.71
CA LEU A 64 5.81 -16.57 -24.49
C LEU A 64 6.73 -17.19 -23.44
N LYS A 65 6.13 -17.79 -22.42
CA LYS A 65 6.80 -18.55 -21.36
C LYS A 65 6.34 -20.02 -21.39
N LYS A 66 6.98 -20.87 -20.60
CA LYS A 66 6.66 -22.32 -20.55
C LYS A 66 5.22 -22.62 -20.14
N SER A 67 4.61 -21.80 -19.29
CA SER A 67 3.29 -22.04 -18.67
C SER A 67 2.26 -20.93 -18.92
N TYR A 68 2.63 -19.84 -19.57
CA TYR A 68 1.73 -18.73 -19.91
C TYR A 68 2.31 -17.87 -21.02
N ALA A 69 1.46 -17.03 -21.59
CA ALA A 69 1.88 -15.95 -22.49
C ALA A 69 1.34 -14.61 -21.99
N VAL A 70 1.92 -13.52 -22.51
CA VAL A 70 1.39 -12.16 -22.38
C VAL A 70 1.04 -11.65 -23.76
N GLY A 71 -0.17 -11.14 -23.91
CA GLY A 71 -0.66 -10.55 -25.14
C GLY A 71 -0.87 -9.04 -24.99
N GLU A 72 -0.54 -8.28 -26.04
CA GLU A 72 -0.93 -6.88 -26.18
C GLU A 72 -2.37 -6.81 -26.70
N LEU A 73 -3.22 -6.01 -26.03
CA LEU A 73 -4.62 -5.82 -26.42
C LEU A 73 -4.71 -5.03 -27.72
N LEU A 74 -5.21 -5.65 -28.79
CA LEU A 74 -5.41 -4.99 -30.09
C LEU A 74 -6.84 -4.42 -30.24
N SER A 75 -7.86 -5.24 -29.91
CA SER A 75 -9.26 -4.83 -29.98
C SER A 75 -10.11 -5.53 -28.94
N ILE A 76 -11.24 -4.93 -28.60
CA ILE A 76 -12.26 -5.52 -27.73
C ILE A 76 -13.45 -5.85 -28.65
N GLU A 77 -13.73 -7.15 -28.82
CA GLU A 77 -14.82 -7.65 -29.68
C GLU A 77 -16.15 -7.64 -28.90
N TRP A 78 -16.09 -7.90 -27.61
CA TRP A 78 -17.22 -7.84 -26.70
C TRP A 78 -16.78 -7.13 -25.41
N GLU A 79 -17.39 -6.00 -25.11
CA GLU A 79 -17.02 -5.15 -23.98
C GLU A 79 -17.74 -5.55 -22.70
N SER A 80 -17.05 -5.52 -21.58
CA SER A 80 -17.63 -5.70 -20.25
C SER A 80 -18.57 -4.56 -19.89
N PRO A 81 -19.78 -4.80 -19.32
CA PRO A 81 -20.66 -3.75 -18.85
C PRO A 81 -20.06 -2.89 -17.72
N PHE A 82 -18.97 -3.37 -17.13
CA PHE A 82 -18.23 -2.65 -16.08
C PHE A 82 -17.07 -1.81 -16.63
N ARG A 83 -16.83 -1.80 -17.94
CA ARG A 83 -15.79 -0.96 -18.53
C ARG A 83 -16.20 0.50 -18.54
N VAL A 84 -15.25 1.39 -18.22
CA VAL A 84 -15.44 2.84 -18.27
C VAL A 84 -14.19 3.52 -18.85
N VAL A 85 -14.37 4.70 -19.42
CA VAL A 85 -13.25 5.54 -19.84
C VAL A 85 -12.52 6.08 -18.59
N PRO A 86 -11.21 5.84 -18.44
CA PRO A 86 -10.44 6.36 -17.31
C PRO A 86 -10.43 7.89 -17.27
N LYS A 87 -10.64 8.48 -16.08
CA LYS A 87 -10.53 9.94 -15.90
C LYS A 87 -9.09 10.48 -16.06
N CYS A 88 -8.09 9.62 -15.95
CA CYS A 88 -6.69 9.99 -16.03
C CYS A 88 -6.18 9.88 -17.48
N PRO A 89 -5.69 10.97 -18.11
CA PRO A 89 -5.27 10.94 -19.51
C PRO A 89 -4.00 10.12 -19.78
N VAL A 90 -3.25 9.78 -18.73
CA VAL A 90 -2.01 8.98 -18.83
C VAL A 90 -2.17 7.56 -18.28
N TYR A 91 -3.42 7.14 -18.03
CA TYR A 91 -3.74 5.86 -17.40
C TYR A 91 -3.05 4.66 -18.07
N GLU A 92 -3.12 4.56 -19.39
CA GLU A 92 -2.58 3.43 -20.15
C GLU A 92 -1.07 3.24 -19.98
N ASN A 93 -0.35 4.32 -19.70
CA ASN A 93 1.09 4.32 -19.59
C ASN A 93 1.60 4.40 -18.14
N CYS A 94 0.78 4.93 -17.21
CA CYS A 94 1.16 5.15 -15.82
C CYS A 94 0.97 3.88 -15.00
N GLY A 95 2.01 3.46 -14.26
CA GLY A 95 1.95 2.30 -13.37
C GLY A 95 1.23 2.55 -12.03
N GLY A 96 0.72 3.76 -11.77
CA GLY A 96 0.13 4.11 -10.48
C GLY A 96 -1.26 3.52 -10.21
N CYS A 97 -2.06 3.32 -11.25
CA CYS A 97 -3.43 2.80 -11.17
C CYS A 97 -3.59 1.64 -12.15
N GLN A 98 -4.28 0.56 -11.73
CA GLN A 98 -4.48 -0.63 -12.57
C GLN A 98 -5.96 -0.83 -12.94
N LEU A 99 -6.89 -0.16 -12.25
CA LEU A 99 -8.33 -0.44 -12.34
C LEU A 99 -9.19 0.75 -12.76
N SER A 100 -8.59 1.87 -13.23
CA SER A 100 -9.37 3.07 -13.57
C SER A 100 -10.28 2.89 -14.80
N HIS A 101 -10.10 1.84 -15.57
CA HIS A 101 -10.96 1.43 -16.69
C HIS A 101 -12.12 0.50 -16.28
N LEU A 102 -12.23 0.21 -14.97
CA LEU A 102 -13.31 -0.59 -14.38
C LEU A 102 -14.17 0.31 -13.50
N THR A 103 -15.51 0.16 -13.55
CA THR A 103 -16.43 0.88 -12.67
C THR A 103 -16.03 0.66 -11.21
N TYR A 104 -16.36 1.61 -10.33
CA TYR A 104 -15.97 1.49 -8.92
C TYR A 104 -16.62 0.27 -8.24
N GLU A 105 -17.86 -0.05 -8.59
CA GLU A 105 -18.53 -1.27 -8.16
C GLU A 105 -17.77 -2.53 -8.62
N GLY A 106 -17.35 -2.58 -9.88
CA GLY A 106 -16.53 -3.68 -10.41
C GLY A 106 -15.18 -3.82 -9.69
N GLN A 107 -14.56 -2.69 -9.30
CA GLN A 107 -13.33 -2.71 -8.50
C GLN A 107 -13.56 -3.35 -7.11
N LEU A 108 -14.66 -3.04 -6.45
CA LEU A 108 -15.01 -3.60 -5.13
C LEU A 108 -15.30 -5.10 -5.22
N ASP A 109 -16.07 -5.54 -6.22
CA ASP A 109 -16.36 -6.95 -6.47
C ASP A 109 -15.07 -7.74 -6.75
N MET A 110 -14.20 -7.22 -7.60
CA MET A 110 -12.90 -7.84 -7.89
C MET A 110 -12.02 -7.96 -6.64
N LYS A 111 -11.95 -6.91 -5.81
CA LYS A 111 -11.19 -6.94 -4.54
C LYS A 111 -11.78 -7.94 -3.55
N TYR A 112 -13.11 -8.04 -3.47
CA TYR A 112 -13.79 -9.04 -2.67
C TYR A 112 -13.42 -10.47 -3.11
N ARG A 113 -13.57 -10.77 -4.41
CA ARG A 113 -13.22 -12.09 -4.97
C ARG A 113 -11.77 -12.45 -4.73
N ARG A 114 -10.86 -11.48 -4.93
CA ARG A 114 -9.42 -11.68 -4.68
C ARG A 114 -9.13 -12.07 -3.23
N VAL A 115 -9.75 -11.41 -2.24
CA VAL A 115 -9.57 -11.78 -0.84
C VAL A 115 -10.13 -13.17 -0.56
N LYS A 116 -11.34 -13.45 -1.05
CA LYS A 116 -11.99 -14.75 -0.92
C LYS A 116 -11.12 -15.89 -1.49
N ASP A 117 -10.62 -15.72 -2.70
CA ASP A 117 -9.77 -16.70 -3.38
C ASP A 117 -8.50 -17.04 -2.60
N VAL A 118 -7.81 -16.04 -2.05
CA VAL A 118 -6.58 -16.30 -1.29
C VAL A 118 -6.88 -16.96 0.05
N ILE A 119 -8.01 -16.66 0.68
CA ILE A 119 -8.44 -17.31 1.92
C ILE A 119 -8.76 -18.79 1.66
N GLU A 120 -9.48 -19.10 0.59
CA GLU A 120 -9.80 -20.47 0.22
C GLU A 120 -8.55 -21.27 -0.19
N ARG A 121 -7.72 -20.71 -1.07
CA ARG A 121 -6.59 -21.45 -1.66
C ARG A 121 -5.37 -21.52 -0.75
N ILE A 122 -5.07 -20.48 0.03
CA ILE A 122 -3.84 -20.39 0.84
C ILE A 122 -4.12 -20.74 2.30
N ALA A 123 -5.12 -20.09 2.93
CA ALA A 123 -5.45 -20.39 4.32
C ALA A 123 -6.20 -21.70 4.50
N GLY A 124 -6.88 -22.20 3.45
CA GLY A 124 -7.72 -23.40 3.50
C GLY A 124 -8.96 -23.20 4.36
N GLU A 125 -9.53 -21.97 4.35
CA GLU A 125 -10.71 -21.59 5.10
C GLU A 125 -11.88 -21.24 4.16
N SER A 126 -13.11 -21.19 4.71
CA SER A 126 -14.28 -20.80 3.93
C SER A 126 -14.21 -19.34 3.51
N GLY A 127 -14.49 -19.07 2.24
CA GLY A 127 -14.65 -17.71 1.72
C GLY A 127 -15.81 -16.93 2.36
N ASP A 128 -16.73 -17.59 3.06
CA ASP A 128 -17.85 -16.96 3.76
C ASP A 128 -17.41 -16.13 4.98
N LEU A 129 -16.17 -16.33 5.44
CA LEU A 129 -15.54 -15.50 6.47
C LEU A 129 -15.22 -14.10 5.97
N VAL A 130 -15.15 -13.90 4.65
CA VAL A 130 -14.83 -12.63 4.02
C VAL A 130 -16.11 -11.81 3.84
N LYS A 131 -16.13 -10.61 4.41
CA LYS A 131 -17.24 -9.65 4.26
C LYS A 131 -17.11 -8.85 2.95
N PRO A 132 -18.19 -8.25 2.46
CA PRO A 132 -18.11 -7.28 1.37
C PRO A 132 -17.08 -6.18 1.66
N VAL A 133 -16.41 -5.68 0.62
CA VAL A 133 -15.40 -4.61 0.77
C VAL A 133 -16.07 -3.33 1.26
N LEU A 134 -15.51 -2.68 2.29
CA LEU A 134 -15.93 -1.35 2.70
C LEU A 134 -15.43 -0.31 1.68
N PRO A 135 -16.36 0.38 0.98
CA PRO A 135 -16.02 1.29 -0.10
C PRO A 135 -15.47 2.62 0.42
N ALA A 136 -14.69 3.31 -0.42
CA ALA A 136 -14.36 4.71 -0.22
C ALA A 136 -15.50 5.60 -0.70
N ALA A 137 -15.88 6.58 0.11
CA ALA A 137 -16.89 7.58 -0.29
C ALA A 137 -16.41 8.42 -1.49
N HIS A 138 -15.09 8.69 -1.53
CA HIS A 138 -14.44 9.48 -2.57
C HIS A 138 -13.30 8.67 -3.21
N PRO A 139 -13.55 7.92 -4.33
CA PRO A 139 -12.54 7.07 -4.96
C PRO A 139 -11.50 7.84 -5.81
N PHE A 140 -11.55 9.16 -5.80
CA PHE A 140 -10.60 10.10 -6.42
C PHE A 140 -10.20 11.18 -5.44
N ALA A 141 -9.11 11.91 -5.72
CA ALA A 141 -8.57 13.00 -4.92
C ALA A 141 -8.37 12.66 -3.41
N TYR A 142 -8.20 11.38 -3.10
CA TYR A 142 -8.09 10.91 -1.72
C TYR A 142 -6.67 10.94 -1.18
N ARG A 143 -5.65 10.83 -2.08
CA ARG A 143 -4.28 10.59 -1.69
C ARG A 143 -3.61 11.86 -1.19
N ASN A 144 -3.30 11.89 0.11
CA ASN A 144 -2.70 13.04 0.77
C ASN A 144 -1.17 13.11 0.63
N LYS A 145 -0.50 12.06 0.14
CA LYS A 145 0.95 12.03 -0.07
C LYS A 145 1.28 11.75 -1.53
N MET A 146 2.04 12.66 -2.12
CA MET A 146 2.67 12.53 -3.43
C MET A 146 4.18 12.32 -3.25
N ALA A 147 4.79 11.49 -4.09
CA ALA A 147 6.25 11.39 -4.23
C ALA A 147 6.52 11.04 -5.70
N VAL A 148 6.84 12.05 -6.49
CA VAL A 148 7.04 11.90 -7.94
C VAL A 148 8.52 11.97 -8.28
N PRO A 149 9.05 11.02 -9.08
CA PRO A 149 10.41 11.08 -9.59
C PRO A 149 10.58 12.22 -10.60
N ALA A 150 11.78 12.79 -10.59
CA ALA A 150 12.28 13.68 -11.61
C ALA A 150 13.30 12.92 -12.48
N GLY A 151 13.25 13.08 -13.79
CA GLY A 151 14.18 12.43 -14.69
C GLY A 151 14.08 12.98 -16.12
N LEU A 152 14.81 12.36 -17.04
CA LEU A 152 14.84 12.78 -18.45
C LEU A 152 13.84 11.97 -19.27
N VAL A 153 13.02 12.65 -20.05
CA VAL A 153 12.12 12.06 -21.05
C VAL A 153 12.43 12.73 -22.39
N LYS A 154 12.92 11.96 -23.33
CA LYS A 154 13.40 12.47 -24.67
C LYS A 154 14.44 13.60 -24.56
N GLY A 155 15.27 13.55 -23.50
CA GLY A 155 16.32 14.55 -23.25
C GLY A 155 15.86 15.78 -22.45
N GLU A 156 14.58 15.93 -22.15
CA GLU A 156 14.02 17.04 -21.38
C GLU A 156 13.70 16.62 -19.94
N ALA A 157 13.83 17.55 -18.99
CA ALA A 157 13.49 17.31 -17.60
C ALA A 157 11.97 17.14 -17.42
N ALA A 158 11.56 16.08 -16.72
CA ALA A 158 10.17 15.77 -16.45
C ALA A 158 9.94 15.33 -15.00
N LEU A 159 8.75 15.61 -14.49
CA LEU A 159 8.18 15.02 -13.28
C LEU A 159 7.01 14.11 -13.67
N GLY A 160 6.89 12.95 -13.04
CA GLY A 160 5.79 12.05 -13.38
C GLY A 160 5.74 10.80 -12.51
N CYS A 161 5.14 9.76 -13.04
CA CYS A 161 5.07 8.44 -12.41
C CYS A 161 5.88 7.45 -13.25
N TYR A 162 6.29 6.35 -12.65
CA TYR A 162 6.90 5.27 -13.42
C TYR A 162 5.85 4.50 -14.23
N ARG A 163 6.25 4.08 -15.44
CA ARG A 163 5.53 3.05 -16.19
C ARG A 163 5.52 1.74 -15.38
N GLN A 164 4.45 1.00 -15.47
CA GLN A 164 4.35 -0.31 -14.79
C GLN A 164 5.53 -1.22 -15.17
N GLY A 165 6.18 -1.79 -14.15
CA GLY A 165 7.30 -2.71 -14.32
C GLY A 165 8.61 -2.07 -14.83
N SER A 166 8.72 -0.74 -14.90
CA SER A 166 9.93 -0.04 -15.34
C SER A 166 10.23 1.20 -14.49
N HIS A 167 11.38 1.84 -14.76
CA HIS A 167 11.74 3.16 -14.24
C HIS A 167 11.58 4.27 -15.30
N ASP A 168 10.89 3.99 -16.38
CA ASP A 168 10.58 5.01 -17.38
C ASP A 168 9.55 5.99 -16.81
N ILE A 169 9.87 7.27 -16.84
CA ILE A 169 8.98 8.31 -16.30
C ILE A 169 7.91 8.65 -17.37
N ILE A 170 6.67 8.55 -16.96
CA ILE A 170 5.51 9.06 -17.68
C ILE A 170 5.22 10.44 -17.14
N PRO A 171 5.42 11.52 -17.93
CA PRO A 171 5.14 12.88 -17.48
C PRO A 171 3.68 13.05 -17.08
N VAL A 172 3.44 13.61 -15.88
CA VAL A 172 2.10 13.84 -15.34
C VAL A 172 1.93 15.31 -15.02
N SER A 173 0.86 15.93 -15.54
CA SER A 173 0.48 17.31 -15.22
C SER A 173 -0.49 17.41 -14.05
N SER A 174 -1.31 16.37 -13.87
CA SER A 174 -2.27 16.23 -12.79
C SER A 174 -2.56 14.75 -12.57
N CYS A 175 -2.77 14.35 -11.33
CA CYS A 175 -3.07 12.97 -10.95
C CYS A 175 -4.46 12.91 -10.30
N ALA A 176 -5.37 12.15 -10.90
CA ALA A 176 -6.78 12.09 -10.48
C ALA A 176 -6.99 11.55 -9.06
N ILE A 177 -6.06 10.76 -8.52
CA ILE A 177 -6.16 10.23 -7.15
C ILE A 177 -5.46 11.10 -6.09
N GLN A 178 -4.62 12.06 -6.50
CA GLN A 178 -3.94 12.98 -5.57
C GLN A 178 -4.89 14.12 -5.18
N LYS A 179 -4.71 14.64 -3.94
CA LYS A 179 -5.33 15.89 -3.53
C LYS A 179 -4.87 17.05 -4.41
N GLU A 180 -5.73 18.05 -4.57
CA GLU A 180 -5.48 19.18 -5.48
C GLU A 180 -4.23 19.98 -5.11
N GLU A 181 -3.93 20.12 -3.83
CA GLU A 181 -2.71 20.78 -3.32
C GLU A 181 -1.45 20.09 -3.86
N ASN A 182 -1.43 18.76 -3.92
CA ASN A 182 -0.33 18.00 -4.52
C ASN A 182 -0.25 18.23 -6.04
N ASN A 183 -1.37 18.37 -6.74
CA ASN A 183 -1.39 18.68 -8.17
C ASN A 183 -0.85 20.09 -8.43
N ARG A 184 -1.21 21.08 -7.61
CA ARG A 184 -0.64 22.44 -7.69
C ARG A 184 0.87 22.45 -7.46
N LEU A 185 1.34 21.71 -6.43
CA LEU A 185 2.77 21.54 -6.19
C LEU A 185 3.49 20.91 -7.39
N LEU A 186 2.91 19.86 -7.99
CA LEU A 186 3.47 19.21 -9.17
C LEU A 186 3.61 20.17 -10.36
N GLN A 187 2.56 20.95 -10.63
CA GLN A 187 2.55 21.95 -11.71
C GLN A 187 3.58 23.07 -11.45
N PHE A 188 3.63 23.58 -10.23
CA PHE A 188 4.63 24.57 -9.83
C PHE A 188 6.05 24.02 -10.03
N ALA A 189 6.35 22.83 -9.51
CA ALA A 189 7.67 22.23 -9.59
C ALA A 189 8.12 22.00 -11.05
N ARG A 190 7.21 21.57 -11.94
CA ARG A 190 7.50 21.43 -13.37
C ARG A 190 7.92 22.76 -14.01
N ARG A 191 7.11 23.82 -13.82
CA ARG A 191 7.45 25.16 -14.33
C ARG A 191 8.78 25.69 -13.76
N PHE A 192 9.02 25.41 -12.47
CA PHE A 192 10.24 25.84 -11.79
C PHE A 192 11.49 25.15 -12.38
N ILE A 193 11.43 23.83 -12.56
CA ILE A 193 12.52 23.03 -13.17
C ILE A 193 12.85 23.55 -14.57
N GLU A 194 11.83 23.76 -15.38
CA GLU A 194 11.98 24.28 -16.75
C GLU A 194 12.56 25.70 -16.75
N LYS A 195 11.97 26.60 -15.96
CA LYS A 195 12.39 28.03 -15.90
C LYS A 195 13.82 28.24 -15.47
N TYR A 196 14.30 27.45 -14.51
CA TYR A 196 15.64 27.63 -13.93
C TYR A 196 16.65 26.57 -14.38
N GLY A 197 16.30 25.72 -15.34
CA GLY A 197 17.20 24.69 -15.86
C GLY A 197 17.71 23.71 -14.80
N ILE A 198 16.84 23.33 -13.83
CA ILE A 198 17.24 22.42 -12.76
C ILE A 198 17.59 21.05 -13.33
N SER A 199 18.83 20.60 -13.12
CA SER A 199 19.25 19.27 -13.56
C SER A 199 18.52 18.18 -12.77
N VAL A 200 17.87 17.25 -13.52
CA VAL A 200 17.21 16.09 -12.91
C VAL A 200 18.16 14.90 -12.93
N TYR A 201 18.01 14.01 -11.93
CA TYR A 201 18.86 12.84 -11.77
C TYR A 201 18.53 11.78 -12.81
N ASP A 202 19.54 11.34 -13.54
CA ASP A 202 19.46 10.21 -14.45
C ASP A 202 20.04 8.95 -13.77
N GLU A 203 19.23 7.95 -13.57
CA GLU A 203 19.62 6.70 -12.90
C GLU A 203 20.68 5.90 -13.67
N LYS A 204 20.72 6.01 -15.02
CA LYS A 204 21.67 5.30 -15.88
C LYS A 204 23.06 5.90 -15.80
N THR A 205 23.15 7.23 -15.94
CA THR A 205 24.43 7.97 -15.91
C THR A 205 24.84 8.38 -14.50
N ARG A 206 23.92 8.35 -13.53
CA ARG A 206 24.09 8.83 -12.16
C ARG A 206 24.48 10.31 -12.05
N LYS A 207 24.06 11.10 -13.04
CA LYS A 207 24.30 12.55 -13.11
C LYS A 207 23.00 13.32 -12.87
N GLY A 208 23.13 14.60 -12.51
CA GLY A 208 21.99 15.45 -12.21
C GLY A 208 21.72 15.54 -10.71
N SER A 209 20.85 16.45 -10.32
CA SER A 209 20.63 16.78 -8.91
C SER A 209 19.26 16.34 -8.40
N LEU A 210 18.17 16.90 -8.92
CA LEU A 210 16.81 16.64 -8.40
C LEU A 210 16.35 15.21 -8.73
N ARG A 211 15.97 14.46 -7.69
CA ARG A 211 15.47 13.07 -7.81
C ARG A 211 13.97 12.96 -7.66
N HIS A 212 13.41 13.63 -6.62
CA HIS A 212 11.97 13.54 -6.35
C HIS A 212 11.45 14.88 -5.83
N VAL A 213 10.18 15.12 -6.10
CA VAL A 213 9.37 16.14 -5.42
C VAL A 213 8.29 15.40 -4.61
N MET A 214 8.27 15.67 -3.31
CA MET A 214 7.26 15.09 -2.42
C MET A 214 6.37 16.18 -1.87
N GLY A 215 5.07 15.92 -1.85
CA GLY A 215 4.07 16.72 -1.17
C GLY A 215 3.31 15.88 -0.17
N ARG A 216 2.99 16.45 0.98
CA ARG A 216 2.14 15.84 1.98
C ARG A 216 1.11 16.86 2.45
N VAL A 217 -0.16 16.53 2.32
CA VAL A 217 -1.29 17.42 2.61
C VAL A 217 -1.88 17.04 3.97
N GLY A 218 -1.97 17.99 4.88
CA GLY A 218 -2.67 17.86 6.15
C GLY A 218 -4.19 18.00 6.01
N ASP A 219 -4.91 17.83 7.11
CA ASP A 219 -6.39 17.89 7.11
C ASP A 219 -6.91 19.31 6.89
N ASP A 220 -6.11 20.31 7.23
CA ASP A 220 -6.39 21.73 7.02
C ASP A 220 -6.00 22.25 5.63
N GLY A 221 -5.65 21.32 4.71
CA GLY A 221 -5.16 21.65 3.38
C GLY A 221 -3.74 22.23 3.35
N LYS A 222 -3.04 22.27 4.50
CA LYS A 222 -1.64 22.72 4.55
C LYS A 222 -0.71 21.65 4.03
N VAL A 223 0.40 22.08 3.43
CA VAL A 223 1.31 21.18 2.72
C VAL A 223 2.72 21.25 3.29
N MET A 224 3.33 20.09 3.47
CA MET A 224 4.76 19.90 3.64
C MET A 224 5.36 19.47 2.30
N VAL A 225 6.43 20.13 1.88
CA VAL A 225 7.19 19.80 0.67
C VAL A 225 8.55 19.26 1.05
N VAL A 226 8.99 18.19 0.39
CA VAL A 226 10.36 17.67 0.49
C VAL A 226 10.94 17.58 -0.91
N LEU A 227 12.01 18.33 -1.15
CA LEU A 227 12.79 18.26 -2.39
C LEU A 227 13.95 17.30 -2.16
N VAL A 228 14.02 16.23 -2.96
CA VAL A 228 15.03 15.17 -2.81
C VAL A 228 16.07 15.31 -3.90
N THR A 229 17.35 15.44 -3.52
CA THR A 229 18.46 15.56 -4.47
C THR A 229 19.49 14.45 -4.28
N ALA A 230 20.25 14.16 -5.33
CA ALA A 230 21.43 13.31 -5.25
C ALA A 230 22.64 14.06 -4.66
N SER A 231 22.67 15.40 -4.81
CA SER A 231 23.75 16.28 -4.34
C SER A 231 23.50 16.83 -2.93
N GLU A 232 24.56 17.23 -2.26
CA GLU A 232 24.51 17.88 -0.94
C GLU A 232 23.85 19.27 -0.99
N THR A 233 23.84 19.89 -2.16
CA THR A 233 23.24 21.21 -2.38
C THR A 233 21.94 21.11 -3.16
N LEU A 234 20.97 21.94 -2.81
CA LEU A 234 19.73 22.13 -3.57
C LEU A 234 19.97 23.27 -4.59
N PRO A 235 19.93 22.98 -5.91
CA PRO A 235 20.04 24.05 -6.91
C PRO A 235 18.92 25.07 -6.74
N GLU A 236 19.27 26.38 -6.83
CA GLU A 236 18.33 27.50 -6.73
C GLU A 236 17.52 27.54 -5.42
N GLU A 237 18.10 27.11 -4.30
CA GLU A 237 17.42 26.96 -3.00
C GLU A 237 16.62 28.20 -2.59
N LYS A 238 17.22 29.39 -2.70
CA LYS A 238 16.52 30.66 -2.34
C LYS A 238 15.29 30.88 -3.22
N ARG A 239 15.42 30.64 -4.52
CA ARG A 239 14.30 30.78 -5.47
C ARG A 239 13.19 29.76 -5.25
N TRP A 240 13.53 28.53 -4.83
CA TRP A 240 12.52 27.55 -4.41
C TRP A 240 11.70 28.10 -3.24
N ILE A 241 12.35 28.64 -2.20
CA ILE A 241 11.66 29.20 -1.02
C ILE A 241 10.75 30.35 -1.44
N GLU A 242 11.30 31.37 -2.16
CA GLU A 242 10.56 32.54 -2.62
C GLU A 242 9.38 32.18 -3.53
N GLY A 243 9.60 31.27 -4.47
CA GLY A 243 8.57 30.81 -5.41
C GLY A 243 7.42 30.06 -4.72
N ILE A 244 7.74 29.14 -3.81
CA ILE A 244 6.75 28.42 -3.00
C ILE A 244 5.94 29.39 -2.14
N GLN A 245 6.60 30.31 -1.42
CA GLN A 245 5.90 31.31 -0.60
C GLN A 245 4.94 32.17 -1.40
N LYS A 246 5.30 32.51 -2.63
CA LYS A 246 4.52 33.38 -3.50
C LYS A 246 3.36 32.65 -4.17
N GLU A 247 3.58 31.45 -4.69
CA GLU A 247 2.62 30.74 -5.56
C GLU A 247 1.81 29.66 -4.86
N LEU A 248 2.29 29.13 -3.72
CA LEU A 248 1.66 28.03 -2.98
C LEU A 248 1.46 28.40 -1.50
N PRO A 249 0.50 29.29 -1.17
CA PRO A 249 0.28 29.78 0.19
C PRO A 249 -0.16 28.69 1.18
N GLU A 250 -0.60 27.55 0.70
CA GLU A 250 -0.89 26.36 1.49
C GLU A 250 0.37 25.64 1.99
N VAL A 251 1.52 25.81 1.35
CA VAL A 251 2.78 25.21 1.82
C VAL A 251 3.24 25.93 3.08
N ILE A 252 3.42 25.19 4.16
CA ILE A 252 3.86 25.71 5.46
C ILE A 252 5.16 25.08 5.95
N SER A 253 5.70 24.13 5.21
CA SER A 253 6.89 23.36 5.58
C SER A 253 7.67 22.99 4.32
N LEU A 254 8.97 23.31 4.30
CA LEU A 254 9.86 22.97 3.19
C LEU A 254 11.14 22.34 3.70
N TRP A 255 11.48 21.19 3.12
CA TRP A 255 12.63 20.38 3.46
C TRP A 255 13.48 20.04 2.24
N HIS A 256 14.78 19.90 2.44
CA HIS A 256 15.71 19.32 1.49
C HIS A 256 16.25 18.00 2.03
N ASN A 257 16.02 16.92 1.31
CA ASN A 257 16.55 15.59 1.61
C ASN A 257 17.63 15.20 0.61
N ILE A 258 18.70 14.60 1.10
CA ILE A 258 19.88 14.23 0.31
C ILE A 258 19.91 12.71 0.20
N GLN A 259 19.69 12.19 -1.03
CA GLN A 259 19.72 10.77 -1.36
C GLN A 259 20.75 10.48 -2.46
N PRO A 260 22.05 10.31 -2.11
CA PRO A 260 23.10 10.08 -3.11
C PRO A 260 23.15 8.65 -3.62
N LYS A 261 22.55 7.70 -2.88
CA LYS A 261 22.63 6.26 -3.22
C LYS A 261 21.64 5.92 -4.34
N PRO A 262 22.07 5.13 -5.34
CA PRO A 262 21.15 4.58 -6.34
C PRO A 262 20.17 3.57 -5.69
N GLY A 263 19.05 3.32 -6.37
CA GLY A 263 18.03 2.36 -5.93
C GLY A 263 16.68 3.00 -5.58
N ASN A 264 15.75 2.19 -5.12
CA ASN A 264 14.33 2.55 -4.97
C ASN A 264 14.00 3.36 -3.70
N THR A 265 14.99 3.57 -2.81
CA THR A 265 14.77 4.36 -1.59
C THR A 265 14.68 5.85 -1.94
N ILE A 266 13.52 6.45 -1.68
CA ILE A 266 13.25 7.85 -2.03
C ILE A 266 14.01 8.80 -1.12
N LEU A 267 13.93 8.61 0.21
CA LEU A 267 14.55 9.49 1.19
C LEU A 267 15.91 8.96 1.66
N GLY A 268 16.93 9.79 1.60
CA GLY A 268 18.24 9.52 2.19
C GLY A 268 18.26 9.83 3.70
N ALA A 269 19.38 9.50 4.35
CA ALA A 269 19.54 9.69 5.79
C ALA A 269 19.73 11.16 6.21
N LYS A 270 20.20 12.03 5.31
CA LYS A 270 20.43 13.44 5.59
C LYS A 270 19.24 14.28 5.15
N ILE A 271 18.76 15.16 6.03
CA ILE A 271 17.69 16.10 5.72
C ILE A 271 17.98 17.45 6.38
N ARG A 272 17.61 18.53 5.71
CA ARG A 272 17.72 19.91 6.20
C ARG A 272 16.35 20.58 6.16
N HIS A 273 15.98 21.23 7.24
CA HIS A 273 14.83 22.13 7.25
C HIS A 273 15.21 23.44 6.54
N LEU A 274 14.43 23.85 5.55
CA LEU A 274 14.71 25.06 4.77
C LEU A 274 13.85 26.23 5.19
N TRP A 275 12.56 25.97 5.45
CA TRP A 275 11.63 27.04 5.79
C TRP A 275 10.33 26.49 6.42
N GLY A 276 9.70 27.32 7.27
CA GLY A 276 8.37 27.10 7.82
C GLY A 276 8.34 26.19 9.04
N ARG A 277 7.30 25.36 9.17
CA ARG A 277 7.14 24.43 10.29
C ARG A 277 7.97 23.16 10.07
N GLU A 278 8.41 22.55 11.17
CA GLU A 278 9.14 21.26 11.08
C GLU A 278 8.21 20.07 10.85
N THR A 279 6.96 20.16 11.28
CA THR A 279 5.98 19.09 11.18
C THR A 279 4.68 19.57 10.56
N LEU A 280 3.89 18.62 10.05
CA LEU A 280 2.53 18.82 9.62
C LEU A 280 1.59 18.16 10.64
N THR A 281 0.54 18.85 11.03
CA THR A 281 -0.49 18.24 11.89
C THR A 281 -1.49 17.48 11.04
N ALA A 282 -1.78 16.24 11.41
CA ALA A 282 -2.83 15.42 10.84
C ALA A 282 -3.72 14.87 11.95
N SER A 283 -4.99 14.64 11.67
CA SER A 283 -5.91 13.99 12.62
C SER A 283 -6.33 12.61 12.12
N LEU A 284 -6.54 11.68 13.05
CA LEU A 284 -7.05 10.34 12.74
C LEU A 284 -7.81 9.82 13.96
N CYS A 285 -9.05 9.34 13.76
CA CYS A 285 -9.92 8.85 14.84
C CYS A 285 -10.09 9.86 15.99
N GLY A 286 -10.12 11.17 15.69
CA GLY A 286 -10.23 12.24 16.69
C GLY A 286 -8.96 12.51 17.51
N LEU A 287 -7.82 11.97 17.11
CA LEU A 287 -6.49 12.21 17.70
C LEU A 287 -5.64 13.07 16.77
N GLN A 288 -4.71 13.83 17.37
CA GLN A 288 -3.80 14.72 16.63
C GLN A 288 -2.40 14.10 16.53
N PHE A 289 -1.83 14.10 15.34
CA PHE A 289 -0.50 13.54 15.07
C PHE A 289 0.42 14.59 14.46
N GLU A 290 1.66 14.62 14.95
CA GLU A 290 2.74 15.35 14.30
C GLU A 290 3.41 14.44 13.27
N VAL A 291 3.37 14.87 12.01
CA VAL A 291 3.91 14.12 10.90
C VAL A 291 5.18 14.79 10.39
N SER A 292 6.31 14.12 10.56
CA SER A 292 7.62 14.56 10.03
C SER A 292 7.81 14.09 8.58
N PRO A 293 8.84 14.56 7.87
CA PRO A 293 9.17 14.07 6.53
C PRO A 293 9.34 12.54 6.45
N TYR A 294 9.87 11.91 7.50
CA TYR A 294 10.12 10.48 7.56
C TYR A 294 8.96 9.65 8.11
N SER A 295 8.01 10.28 8.82
CA SER A 295 6.91 9.54 9.45
C SER A 295 6.09 8.79 8.41
N PHE A 296 5.76 7.54 8.68
CA PHE A 296 4.68 6.87 7.97
C PHE A 296 3.33 7.41 8.49
N PHE A 297 2.45 7.76 7.60
CA PHE A 297 1.07 8.11 7.88
C PHE A 297 0.19 7.66 6.71
N GLN A 298 -1.01 7.17 6.98
CA GLN A 298 -1.90 6.62 5.97
C GLN A 298 -2.27 7.68 4.91
N VAL A 299 -2.23 7.28 3.64
CA VAL A 299 -2.41 8.22 2.52
C VAL A 299 -3.85 8.54 2.19
N HIS A 300 -4.80 7.77 2.73
CA HIS A 300 -6.23 7.92 2.58
C HIS A 300 -6.87 7.96 3.97
N LYS A 301 -7.02 9.16 4.51
CA LYS A 301 -7.46 9.37 5.89
C LYS A 301 -8.81 8.70 6.18
N GLU A 302 -9.84 8.98 5.36
CA GLU A 302 -11.19 8.47 5.57
C GLU A 302 -11.22 6.94 5.65
N GLN A 303 -10.52 6.28 4.74
CA GLN A 303 -10.43 4.82 4.76
C GLN A 303 -9.55 4.27 5.88
N ALA A 304 -8.55 5.03 6.31
CA ALA A 304 -7.75 4.66 7.49
C ALA A 304 -8.59 4.71 8.77
N GLU A 305 -9.48 5.68 8.90
CA GLU A 305 -10.43 5.75 10.03
C GLU A 305 -11.38 4.54 10.03
N ILE A 306 -11.96 4.18 8.88
CA ILE A 306 -12.81 2.99 8.72
C ILE A 306 -12.03 1.70 9.06
N LEU A 307 -10.78 1.58 8.59
CA LEU A 307 -9.90 0.44 8.87
C LEU A 307 -9.63 0.31 10.37
N TYR A 308 -9.31 1.42 11.04
CA TYR A 308 -9.00 1.45 12.46
C TYR A 308 -10.25 1.26 13.32
N GLU A 309 -11.39 1.81 12.95
CA GLU A 309 -12.67 1.55 13.62
C GLU A 309 -13.02 0.06 13.58
N LYS A 310 -12.76 -0.60 12.45
CA LYS A 310 -12.96 -2.05 12.34
C LYS A 310 -11.98 -2.84 13.19
N ALA A 311 -10.71 -2.43 13.24
CA ALA A 311 -9.72 -3.05 14.15
C ALA A 311 -10.10 -2.88 15.63
N LEU A 312 -10.57 -1.69 16.02
CA LEU A 312 -11.08 -1.42 17.37
C LEU A 312 -12.33 -2.27 17.70
N ALA A 313 -13.25 -2.41 16.74
CA ALA A 313 -14.43 -3.26 16.93
C ALA A 313 -14.05 -4.74 17.15
N TYR A 314 -13.05 -5.23 16.41
CA TYR A 314 -12.55 -6.59 16.59
C TYR A 314 -11.74 -6.80 17.87
N ALA A 315 -11.03 -5.76 18.31
CA ALA A 315 -10.36 -5.79 19.63
C ALA A 315 -11.35 -5.88 20.79
N ASP A 316 -12.58 -5.34 20.65
CA ASP A 316 -13.70 -5.44 21.58
C ASP A 316 -13.30 -5.08 23.02
N LEU A 317 -12.72 -3.88 23.19
CA LEU A 317 -12.17 -3.41 24.45
C LEU A 317 -13.25 -2.83 25.35
N GLN A 318 -13.26 -3.26 26.64
CA GLN A 318 -14.21 -2.87 27.68
C GLN A 318 -13.58 -2.01 28.79
N GLY A 319 -12.31 -1.63 28.65
CA GLY A 319 -11.59 -0.77 29.60
C GLY A 319 -10.68 -1.50 30.58
N GLY A 320 -10.68 -2.81 30.60
CA GLY A 320 -9.84 -3.64 31.49
C GLY A 320 -8.61 -4.26 30.81
N GLU A 321 -8.53 -4.17 29.49
CA GLU A 321 -7.63 -4.99 28.68
C GLU A 321 -6.23 -4.41 28.59
N THR A 322 -5.23 -5.30 28.58
CA THR A 322 -3.86 -5.03 28.13
C THR A 322 -3.72 -5.44 26.67
N VAL A 323 -3.31 -4.48 25.84
CA VAL A 323 -3.16 -4.66 24.38
C VAL A 323 -1.70 -4.52 23.99
N ILE A 324 -1.21 -5.38 23.08
CA ILE A 324 0.06 -5.21 22.38
C ILE A 324 -0.24 -4.82 20.93
N ASP A 325 0.41 -3.75 20.45
CA ASP A 325 0.49 -3.38 19.05
C ASP A 325 1.91 -3.73 18.55
N ALA A 326 2.02 -4.83 17.81
CA ALA A 326 3.32 -5.44 17.52
C ALA A 326 4.10 -4.76 16.38
N TYR A 327 3.49 -3.83 15.64
CA TYR A 327 4.08 -3.04 14.56
C TYR A 327 3.55 -1.60 14.62
N CYS A 328 3.74 -0.93 15.76
CA CYS A 328 3.00 0.29 16.08
C CYS A 328 3.36 1.53 15.23
N GLY A 329 4.49 1.50 14.51
CA GLY A 329 4.94 2.66 13.75
C GLY A 329 5.01 3.92 14.61
N THR A 330 4.36 5.01 14.17
CA THR A 330 4.24 6.27 14.91
C THR A 330 3.10 6.29 15.95
N GLY A 331 2.56 5.11 16.28
CA GLY A 331 1.56 4.92 17.34
C GLY A 331 0.11 5.17 16.90
N THR A 332 -0.19 5.20 15.61
CA THR A 332 -1.54 5.56 15.14
C THR A 332 -2.62 4.59 15.63
N ILE A 333 -2.46 3.28 15.42
CA ILE A 333 -3.39 2.26 15.94
C ILE A 333 -3.31 2.17 17.46
N SER A 334 -2.09 2.18 18.02
CA SER A 334 -1.86 2.12 19.48
C SER A 334 -2.66 3.19 20.22
N LEU A 335 -2.62 4.44 19.75
CA LEU A 335 -3.33 5.54 20.41
C LEU A 335 -4.85 5.45 20.23
N CYS A 336 -5.33 4.93 19.10
CA CYS A 336 -6.75 4.65 18.92
C CYS A 336 -7.23 3.58 19.91
N LEU A 337 -6.44 2.51 20.12
CA LEU A 337 -6.71 1.45 21.13
C LEU A 337 -6.67 2.00 22.56
N ALA A 338 -5.72 2.90 22.86
CA ALA A 338 -5.53 3.47 24.19
C ALA A 338 -6.74 4.28 24.69
N LYS A 339 -7.61 4.75 23.80
CA LYS A 339 -8.89 5.41 24.18
C LYS A 339 -9.83 4.50 24.97
N LYS A 340 -9.69 3.17 24.81
CA LYS A 340 -10.58 2.18 25.44
C LYS A 340 -9.85 1.09 26.24
N ALA A 341 -8.54 0.92 26.02
CA ALA A 341 -7.76 -0.09 26.75
C ALA A 341 -7.31 0.41 28.11
N LYS A 342 -7.09 -0.50 29.07
CA LYS A 342 -6.39 -0.20 30.33
C LYS A 342 -4.94 0.16 30.09
N ARG A 343 -4.26 -0.57 29.20
CA ARG A 343 -2.84 -0.40 28.88
C ARG A 343 -2.57 -0.82 27.45
N VAL A 344 -1.78 -0.03 26.72
CA VAL A 344 -1.31 -0.36 25.36
C VAL A 344 0.19 -0.37 25.33
N ILE A 345 0.77 -1.42 24.76
CA ILE A 345 2.21 -1.58 24.55
C ILE A 345 2.47 -1.61 23.05
N GLY A 346 3.10 -0.55 22.54
CA GLY A 346 3.52 -0.46 21.15
C GLY A 346 4.97 -0.94 20.97
N ILE A 347 5.19 -1.79 19.99
CA ILE A 347 6.51 -2.32 19.64
C ILE A 347 6.80 -1.99 18.16
N GLU A 348 7.95 -1.40 17.89
CA GLU A 348 8.40 -1.04 16.55
C GLU A 348 9.93 -1.09 16.50
N ILE A 349 10.48 -1.61 15.41
CA ILE A 349 11.93 -1.75 15.26
C ILE A 349 12.62 -0.41 14.93
N VAL A 350 11.88 0.53 14.30
CA VAL A 350 12.39 1.83 13.89
C VAL A 350 12.37 2.81 15.06
N LYS A 351 13.54 3.14 15.60
CA LYS A 351 13.68 4.01 16.77
C LYS A 351 13.05 5.39 16.59
N SER A 352 13.20 6.02 15.43
CA SER A 352 12.59 7.34 15.16
C SER A 352 11.05 7.30 15.16
N ALA A 353 10.44 6.20 14.70
CA ALA A 353 8.99 6.02 14.76
C ALA A 353 8.50 5.92 16.21
N ILE A 354 9.25 5.24 17.09
CA ILE A 354 8.95 5.20 18.54
C ILE A 354 9.07 6.57 19.19
N GLU A 355 10.04 7.38 18.79
CA GLU A 355 10.15 8.76 19.29
C GLU A 355 8.93 9.59 18.89
N ASP A 356 8.48 9.44 17.64
CA ASP A 356 7.25 10.08 17.16
C ASP A 356 6.00 9.54 17.90
N ALA A 357 5.90 8.23 18.13
CA ALA A 357 4.80 7.62 18.88
C ALA A 357 4.69 8.19 20.32
N LYS A 358 5.82 8.35 21.02
CA LYS A 358 5.86 8.95 22.36
C LYS A 358 5.44 10.42 22.35
N LYS A 359 5.86 11.20 21.34
CA LYS A 359 5.43 12.60 21.17
C LYS A 359 3.92 12.67 20.90
N ASN A 360 3.41 11.80 20.03
CA ASN A 360 1.99 11.73 19.70
C ASN A 360 1.15 11.32 20.92
N ALA A 361 1.60 10.35 21.74
CA ALA A 361 0.96 9.98 22.99
C ALA A 361 0.85 11.16 23.97
N LYS A 362 1.96 11.86 24.18
CA LYS A 362 1.98 13.06 25.03
C LYS A 362 1.05 14.15 24.51
N LYS A 363 1.04 14.41 23.21
CA LYS A 363 0.18 15.42 22.57
C LYS A 363 -1.32 15.10 22.76
N ASN A 364 -1.68 13.83 22.80
CA ASN A 364 -3.06 13.36 22.97
C ASN A 364 -3.39 12.99 24.43
N HIS A 365 -2.50 13.28 25.40
CA HIS A 365 -2.71 12.97 26.82
C HIS A 365 -2.98 11.48 27.11
N MET A 366 -2.33 10.58 26.33
CA MET A 366 -2.46 9.13 26.49
C MET A 366 -1.39 8.59 27.43
N GLU A 367 -1.68 8.57 28.73
CA GLU A 367 -0.74 8.12 29.77
C GLU A 367 -0.69 6.59 29.93
N ASN A 368 -1.67 5.87 29.37
CA ASN A 368 -1.77 4.41 29.42
C ASN A 368 -1.05 3.69 28.28
N THR A 369 -0.06 4.35 27.65
CA THR A 369 0.71 3.80 26.54
C THR A 369 2.20 3.69 26.87
N GLU A 370 2.82 2.61 26.40
CA GLU A 370 4.26 2.37 26.48
C GLU A 370 4.79 1.98 25.12
N PHE A 371 5.97 2.52 24.73
CA PHE A 371 6.53 2.29 23.39
C PHE A 371 7.96 1.80 23.49
N TYR A 372 8.27 0.71 22.80
CA TYR A 372 9.56 0.02 22.78
C TYR A 372 10.16 -0.05 21.38
N ALA A 373 11.39 0.46 21.23
CA ALA A 373 12.16 0.29 20.00
C ALA A 373 12.85 -1.09 20.00
N ALA A 374 12.16 -2.10 19.49
CA ALA A 374 12.61 -3.49 19.56
C ALA A 374 11.98 -4.35 18.43
N ASP A 375 12.58 -5.50 18.19
CA ASP A 375 11.98 -6.56 17.40
C ASP A 375 10.89 -7.27 18.22
N ALA A 376 9.66 -7.33 17.65
CA ALA A 376 8.49 -7.88 18.35
C ALA A 376 8.66 -9.38 18.69
N GLY A 377 9.26 -10.16 17.78
CA GLY A 377 9.53 -11.59 18.00
C GLY A 377 10.44 -11.87 19.16
N LYS A 378 11.34 -10.92 19.48
CA LYS A 378 12.28 -11.02 20.62
C LYS A 378 11.72 -10.43 21.90
N LEU A 379 11.06 -9.28 21.82
CA LEU A 379 10.55 -8.57 23.00
C LEU A 379 9.32 -9.24 23.62
N MET A 380 8.35 -9.66 22.81
CA MET A 380 7.11 -10.27 23.33
C MET A 380 7.38 -11.50 24.25
N PRO A 381 8.23 -12.46 23.90
CA PRO A 381 8.57 -13.57 24.83
C PRO A 381 9.25 -13.11 26.12
N GLN A 382 10.01 -12.00 26.08
CA GLN A 382 10.64 -11.44 27.30
C GLN A 382 9.58 -10.83 28.22
N LEU A 383 8.66 -10.05 27.68
CA LEU A 383 7.55 -9.47 28.42
C LEU A 383 6.65 -10.56 29.04
N TYR A 384 6.39 -11.63 28.29
CA TYR A 384 5.61 -12.76 28.80
C TYR A 384 6.28 -13.44 29.99
N ARG A 385 7.60 -13.69 29.93
CA ARG A 385 8.37 -14.23 31.07
C ARG A 385 8.38 -13.32 32.30
N GLN A 386 8.18 -12.02 32.11
CA GLN A 386 8.03 -11.03 33.17
C GLN A 386 6.60 -10.96 33.74
N GLY A 387 5.71 -11.82 33.30
CA GLY A 387 4.32 -11.90 33.76
C GLY A 387 3.33 -11.05 32.99
N LEU A 388 3.72 -10.44 31.85
CA LEU A 388 2.78 -9.69 31.01
C LEU A 388 1.95 -10.66 30.17
N VAL A 389 0.64 -10.68 30.38
CA VAL A 389 -0.32 -11.44 29.59
C VAL A 389 -1.25 -10.46 28.87
N PRO A 390 -1.16 -10.30 27.55
CA PRO A 390 -2.06 -9.43 26.81
C PRO A 390 -3.43 -10.10 26.60
N ASP A 391 -4.50 -9.32 26.66
CA ASP A 391 -5.84 -9.77 26.28
C ASP A 391 -5.99 -9.78 24.75
N VAL A 392 -5.39 -8.78 24.10
CA VAL A 392 -5.46 -8.58 22.63
C VAL A 392 -4.06 -8.28 22.09
N ILE A 393 -3.72 -8.88 20.96
CA ILE A 393 -2.57 -8.48 20.15
C ILE A 393 -3.06 -7.97 18.80
N VAL A 394 -2.64 -6.75 18.44
CA VAL A 394 -2.88 -6.14 17.13
C VAL A 394 -1.59 -6.20 16.34
N MET A 395 -1.67 -6.54 15.05
CA MET A 395 -0.53 -6.63 14.13
C MET A 395 -0.88 -5.91 12.83
N ASP A 396 -0.04 -4.97 12.42
CA ASP A 396 -0.10 -4.29 11.11
C ASP A 396 1.28 -4.36 10.44
N PRO A 397 1.71 -5.57 9.99
CA PRO A 397 3.03 -5.78 9.48
C PRO A 397 3.23 -5.15 8.09
N VAL A 398 4.50 -5.06 7.67
CA VAL A 398 4.88 -4.71 6.30
C VAL A 398 4.31 -5.71 5.29
N ARG A 399 4.30 -5.36 4.00
CA ARG A 399 3.71 -6.14 2.90
C ARG A 399 4.15 -7.62 2.83
N ALA A 400 5.31 -7.95 3.39
CA ALA A 400 5.82 -9.32 3.47
C ALA A 400 5.11 -10.19 4.54
N GLY A 401 4.27 -9.59 5.38
CA GLY A 401 3.65 -10.25 6.53
C GLY A 401 4.58 -10.36 7.73
N CYS A 402 4.18 -11.15 8.71
CA CYS A 402 4.97 -11.42 9.91
C CYS A 402 6.02 -12.51 9.67
N SER A 403 7.12 -12.45 10.43
CA SER A 403 8.03 -13.58 10.55
C SER A 403 7.40 -14.68 11.41
N GLU A 404 7.84 -15.91 11.20
CA GLU A 404 7.37 -17.06 11.99
C GLU A 404 7.66 -16.87 13.49
N GLU A 405 8.77 -16.21 13.83
CA GLU A 405 9.12 -15.87 15.22
C GLU A 405 8.07 -14.97 15.87
N VAL A 406 7.59 -13.93 15.16
CA VAL A 406 6.56 -13.04 15.67
C VAL A 406 5.23 -13.78 15.82
N LEU A 407 4.84 -14.62 14.86
CA LEU A 407 3.60 -15.40 14.93
C LEU A 407 3.62 -16.39 16.12
N LYS A 408 4.73 -17.10 16.33
CA LYS A 408 4.91 -17.99 17.49
C LYS A 408 4.93 -17.22 18.81
N ALA A 409 5.60 -16.06 18.87
CA ALA A 409 5.61 -15.19 20.03
C ALA A 409 4.18 -14.70 20.36
N THR A 410 3.43 -14.28 19.33
CA THR A 410 2.04 -13.86 19.49
C THR A 410 1.18 -14.98 20.06
N ALA A 411 1.23 -16.18 19.50
CA ALA A 411 0.48 -17.32 19.97
C ALA A 411 0.91 -17.75 21.38
N GLY A 412 2.22 -17.73 21.67
CA GLY A 412 2.82 -18.10 22.95
C GLY A 412 2.41 -17.17 24.11
N MET A 413 2.09 -15.90 23.84
CA MET A 413 1.54 -14.97 24.85
C MET A 413 0.06 -15.25 25.19
N ASN A 414 -0.57 -16.12 24.44
CA ASN A 414 -1.92 -16.61 24.68
C ASN A 414 -3.03 -15.53 24.74
N PRO A 415 -3.05 -14.53 23.83
CA PRO A 415 -4.12 -13.54 23.85
C PRO A 415 -5.48 -14.17 23.54
N LYS A 416 -6.56 -13.58 24.08
CA LYS A 416 -7.93 -13.99 23.75
C LYS A 416 -8.28 -13.70 22.30
N ARG A 417 -7.74 -12.61 21.76
CA ARG A 417 -7.98 -12.10 20.41
C ARG A 417 -6.69 -11.66 19.73
N ILE A 418 -6.62 -11.93 18.44
CA ILE A 418 -5.62 -11.37 17.52
C ILE A 418 -6.37 -10.58 16.47
N VAL A 419 -6.01 -9.30 16.31
CA VAL A 419 -6.50 -8.44 15.22
C VAL A 419 -5.36 -8.26 14.24
N TYR A 420 -5.53 -8.78 13.02
CA TYR A 420 -4.50 -8.72 11.99
C TYR A 420 -4.93 -7.75 10.88
N VAL A 421 -4.22 -6.64 10.73
CA VAL A 421 -4.35 -5.70 9.62
C VAL A 421 -3.34 -6.09 8.55
N SER A 422 -3.73 -6.09 7.28
CA SER A 422 -2.83 -6.49 6.20
C SER A 422 -3.10 -5.76 4.89
N CYS A 423 -2.05 -5.21 4.30
CA CYS A 423 -2.07 -4.66 2.94
C CYS A 423 -1.87 -5.73 1.84
N ASN A 424 -1.69 -7.01 2.22
CA ASN A 424 -1.53 -8.12 1.29
C ASN A 424 -2.28 -9.36 1.78
N PRO A 425 -3.49 -9.64 1.26
CA PRO A 425 -4.30 -10.78 1.69
C PRO A 425 -3.59 -12.13 1.59
N ALA A 426 -2.67 -12.30 0.62
CA ALA A 426 -1.96 -13.57 0.45
C ALA A 426 -0.96 -13.84 1.58
N THR A 427 -0.25 -12.80 2.06
CA THR A 427 0.65 -12.94 3.22
C THR A 427 -0.14 -13.14 4.50
N PHE A 428 -1.28 -12.44 4.67
CA PHE A 428 -2.19 -12.71 5.78
C PHE A 428 -2.67 -14.17 5.78
N ALA A 429 -3.13 -14.68 4.62
CA ALA A 429 -3.62 -16.05 4.52
C ALA A 429 -2.54 -17.09 4.91
N ARG A 430 -1.26 -16.85 4.54
CA ARG A 430 -0.11 -17.66 4.96
C ARG A 430 0.10 -17.58 6.48
N ASP A 431 0.09 -16.39 7.03
CA ASP A 431 0.35 -16.15 8.46
C ASP A 431 -0.78 -16.69 9.32
N ALA A 432 -2.02 -16.54 8.86
CA ALA A 432 -3.20 -17.10 9.51
C ALA A 432 -3.15 -18.63 9.60
N LYS A 433 -2.60 -19.30 8.57
CA LYS A 433 -2.40 -20.75 8.59
C LYS A 433 -1.45 -21.20 9.71
N ILE A 434 -0.41 -20.41 9.99
CA ILE A 434 0.53 -20.65 11.10
C ILE A 434 -0.20 -20.42 12.43
N LEU A 435 -0.89 -19.28 12.60
CA LEU A 435 -1.65 -19.00 13.82
C LEU A 435 -2.74 -20.04 14.09
N LYS A 436 -3.34 -20.61 13.03
CA LYS A 436 -4.28 -21.72 13.15
C LYS A 436 -3.64 -22.99 13.72
N SER A 437 -2.41 -23.33 13.30
CA SER A 437 -1.68 -24.47 13.89
C SER A 437 -1.32 -24.25 15.36
N GLU A 438 -1.28 -22.98 15.80
CA GLU A 438 -1.08 -22.57 17.20
C GLU A 438 -2.40 -22.42 17.99
N GLY A 439 -3.55 -22.85 17.42
CA GLY A 439 -4.84 -22.91 18.12
C GLY A 439 -5.74 -21.69 17.96
N TYR A 440 -5.51 -20.82 16.98
CA TYR A 440 -6.38 -19.69 16.67
C TYR A 440 -7.26 -19.99 15.46
N GLU A 441 -8.49 -19.45 15.46
CA GLU A 441 -9.46 -19.59 14.39
C GLU A 441 -9.80 -18.22 13.81
N ILE A 442 -9.87 -18.11 12.48
CA ILE A 442 -10.40 -16.92 11.83
C ILE A 442 -11.91 -16.85 12.08
N LYS A 443 -12.40 -15.72 12.56
CA LYS A 443 -13.84 -15.50 12.76
C LYS A 443 -14.46 -14.60 11.69
N GLU A 444 -13.75 -13.59 11.27
CA GLU A 444 -14.22 -12.65 10.26
C GLU A 444 -13.05 -11.95 9.61
N ILE A 445 -13.18 -11.64 8.32
CA ILE A 445 -12.22 -10.86 7.54
C ILE A 445 -12.99 -9.73 6.87
N GLN A 446 -12.61 -8.49 7.16
CA GLN A 446 -13.19 -7.30 6.57
C GLN A 446 -12.19 -6.66 5.61
N PRO A 447 -12.42 -6.74 4.29
CA PRO A 447 -11.68 -5.95 3.32
C PRO A 447 -12.11 -4.49 3.34
N VAL A 448 -11.15 -3.59 3.13
CA VAL A 448 -11.33 -2.14 3.07
C VAL A 448 -10.64 -1.60 1.82
N ASP A 449 -11.33 -0.79 1.03
CA ASP A 449 -10.75 -0.17 -0.15
C ASP A 449 -9.94 1.09 0.20
N MET A 450 -8.76 0.87 0.77
CA MET A 450 -7.81 1.93 1.11
C MET A 450 -7.25 2.65 -0.14
N PHE A 451 -7.18 1.95 -1.28
CA PHE A 451 -6.53 2.41 -2.50
C PHE A 451 -7.42 2.23 -3.72
N PRO A 452 -8.53 3.01 -3.85
CA PRO A 452 -9.34 3.05 -5.06
C PRO A 452 -8.49 3.22 -6.33
N GLN A 453 -8.96 2.70 -7.45
CA GLN A 453 -8.30 2.71 -8.76
C GLN A 453 -7.07 1.77 -8.87
N THR A 454 -6.70 1.07 -7.81
CA THR A 454 -5.55 0.15 -7.79
C THR A 454 -5.97 -1.27 -7.40
N MET A 455 -5.10 -2.24 -7.69
CA MET A 455 -5.29 -3.65 -7.29
C MET A 455 -5.15 -3.89 -5.77
N HIS A 456 -4.72 -2.89 -5.00
CA HIS A 456 -4.49 -3.05 -3.56
C HIS A 456 -5.80 -3.07 -2.78
N VAL A 457 -5.85 -3.95 -1.80
CA VAL A 457 -6.94 -4.05 -0.80
C VAL A 457 -6.31 -4.28 0.57
N GLU A 458 -6.78 -3.51 1.55
CA GLU A 458 -6.46 -3.74 2.96
C GLU A 458 -7.48 -4.72 3.55
N THR A 459 -7.06 -5.49 4.53
CA THR A 459 -7.94 -6.40 5.27
C THR A 459 -7.72 -6.26 6.77
N VAL A 460 -8.79 -6.32 7.53
CA VAL A 460 -8.75 -6.50 8.99
C VAL A 460 -9.36 -7.87 9.29
N ALA A 461 -8.62 -8.72 9.99
CA ALA A 461 -9.09 -10.04 10.36
C ALA A 461 -9.15 -10.18 11.89
N LEU A 462 -10.23 -10.77 12.37
CA LEU A 462 -10.38 -11.22 13.75
C LEU A 462 -10.04 -12.70 13.84
N MET A 463 -9.08 -13.03 14.69
CA MET A 463 -8.80 -14.39 15.09
C MET A 463 -9.00 -14.54 16.61
N ILE A 464 -9.63 -15.61 17.01
CA ILE A 464 -9.84 -15.94 18.43
C ILE A 464 -9.22 -17.29 18.75
N ARG A 465 -8.87 -17.48 20.02
CA ARG A 465 -8.39 -18.78 20.46
C ARG A 465 -9.52 -19.81 20.39
N GLY A 466 -9.27 -20.91 19.70
CA GLY A 466 -10.19 -22.04 19.65
C GLY A 466 -10.37 -22.64 21.07
N LYS A 467 -11.55 -23.21 21.35
CA LYS A 467 -11.74 -23.99 22.57
C LYS A 467 -10.81 -25.19 22.49
N SER A 468 -9.93 -25.38 23.47
CA SER A 468 -9.18 -26.63 23.62
C SER A 468 -10.17 -27.80 23.58
N LYS A 469 -9.98 -28.71 22.61
CA LYS A 469 -10.75 -29.96 22.57
C LYS A 469 -10.35 -30.86 23.72
#